data_b59495cedc414a52eefd2998f8c29190
#
_entry.id   b59495cedc414a52eefd2998f8c29190
#
_cell.length_a   1.000
_cell.length_b   1.000
_cell.length_c   1.000
_cell.angle_alpha   90.00
_cell.angle_beta   90.00
_cell.angle_gamma   90.00
#
_symmetry.space_group_name_H-M   'P 1'
#
loop_
_entity.id
_entity.type
_entity.pdbx_description
1 polymer ?
#
loop_
_entity_poly.entity_id
_entity_poly.type
_entity_poly.pdbx_seq_one_letter_code
_entity_poly.pdbx_strand_id
1 'polypeptide(L)'
;LAALEGTSGCIATSSGMAAILITILSLLQSGDHVVCSRGVFGSTIKLFQDFAKFGIEVSFVSQTDLAEWRAALRPNTKLLFAETPNNPLTEVCDIRALADIAHGHGALLLVDNCFCSPALQQPVKFGADLVMHSGTKFLDGQGRVIAGAICGSAELLDAKFVPAMRSAGMTLSPFNAWVVLKGLETLSVRLQAQSERAL
;
A
#
# COMPACT_ATOMS: atom_id res chain seq x y z
N LEU A 1 -1.00 -10.75 9.74
CA LEU A 1 -0.90 -9.32 9.40
C LEU A 1 -2.28 -8.67 9.34
N ALA A 2 -3.27 -9.30 8.70
CA ALA A 2 -4.64 -8.78 8.64
C ALA A 2 -5.18 -8.37 10.01
N ALA A 3 -5.05 -9.24 11.02
CA ALA A 3 -5.50 -8.95 12.39
C ALA A 3 -4.80 -7.72 13.01
N LEU A 4 -3.53 -7.50 12.69
CA LEU A 4 -2.78 -6.32 13.17
C LEU A 4 -3.24 -5.03 12.50
N GLU A 5 -3.56 -5.06 11.21
CA GLU A 5 -4.10 -3.91 10.47
C GLU A 5 -5.59 -3.66 10.75
N GLY A 6 -6.31 -4.64 11.30
CA GLY A 6 -7.75 -4.57 11.50
C GLY A 6 -8.56 -4.85 10.24
N THR A 7 -7.99 -5.58 9.28
CA THR A 7 -8.67 -6.02 8.05
C THR A 7 -9.14 -7.45 8.15
N SER A 8 -10.10 -7.85 7.31
CA SER A 8 -10.60 -9.23 7.26
C SER A 8 -9.76 -10.16 6.36
N GLY A 9 -8.85 -9.61 5.55
CA GLY A 9 -8.00 -10.38 4.65
C GLY A 9 -6.61 -9.79 4.47
N CYS A 10 -5.67 -10.64 4.03
CA CYS A 10 -4.31 -10.24 3.64
C CYS A 10 -3.76 -11.22 2.62
N ILE A 11 -3.11 -10.70 1.58
CA ILE A 11 -2.36 -11.49 0.61
C ILE A 11 -0.88 -11.20 0.77
N ALA A 12 -0.07 -12.25 0.97
CA ALA A 12 1.38 -12.14 1.06
C ALA A 12 2.00 -12.24 -0.34
N THR A 13 2.94 -11.35 -0.64
CA THR A 13 3.63 -11.24 -1.93
C THR A 13 5.14 -11.35 -1.77
N SER A 14 5.84 -11.65 -2.87
CA SER A 14 7.29 -11.83 -2.88
C SER A 14 8.09 -10.57 -2.51
N SER A 15 7.50 -9.38 -2.63
CA SER A 15 8.10 -8.09 -2.25
C SER A 15 7.04 -7.01 -2.13
N GLY A 16 7.40 -5.84 -1.54
CA GLY A 16 6.52 -4.66 -1.56
C GLY A 16 6.19 -4.20 -2.98
N MET A 17 7.15 -4.23 -3.91
CA MET A 17 6.88 -3.89 -5.31
C MET A 17 5.94 -4.90 -5.98
N ALA A 18 6.02 -6.19 -5.62
CA ALA A 18 5.08 -7.20 -6.08
C ALA A 18 3.66 -6.94 -5.53
N ALA A 19 3.55 -6.40 -4.30
CA ALA A 19 2.26 -5.98 -3.73
C ALA A 19 1.63 -4.83 -4.54
N ILE A 20 2.41 -3.83 -4.95
CA ILE A 20 1.91 -2.74 -5.80
C ILE A 20 1.56 -3.27 -7.19
N LEU A 21 2.43 -4.08 -7.78
CA LEU A 21 2.20 -4.64 -9.11
C LEU A 21 0.93 -5.49 -9.16
N ILE A 22 0.72 -6.37 -8.16
CA ILE A 22 -0.51 -7.18 -8.14
C ILE A 22 -1.75 -6.31 -7.93
N THR A 23 -1.64 -5.19 -7.20
CA THR A 23 -2.75 -4.24 -7.05
C THR A 23 -3.14 -3.63 -8.41
N ILE A 24 -2.16 -3.18 -9.19
CA ILE A 24 -2.39 -2.66 -10.54
C ILE A 24 -3.09 -3.72 -11.41
N LEU A 25 -2.55 -4.94 -11.46
CA LEU A 25 -3.09 -6.04 -12.26
C LEU A 25 -4.49 -6.50 -11.82
N SER A 26 -4.81 -6.36 -10.53
CA SER A 26 -6.09 -6.79 -9.96
C SER A 26 -7.21 -5.78 -10.14
N LEU A 27 -6.88 -4.48 -10.11
CA LEU A 27 -7.87 -3.41 -10.01
C LEU A 27 -8.00 -2.56 -11.27
N LEU A 28 -6.95 -2.50 -12.11
CA LEU A 28 -6.88 -1.56 -13.23
C LEU A 28 -6.86 -2.28 -14.57
N GLN A 29 -7.41 -1.62 -15.57
CA GLN A 29 -7.38 -2.02 -16.97
C GLN A 29 -6.97 -0.85 -17.86
N SER A 30 -6.72 -1.11 -19.14
CA SER A 30 -6.45 -0.06 -20.13
C SER A 30 -7.57 0.98 -20.14
N GLY A 31 -7.22 2.23 -20.07
CA GLY A 31 -8.15 3.37 -20.00
C GLY A 31 -8.45 3.83 -18.57
N ASP A 32 -8.00 3.11 -17.52
CA ASP A 32 -8.17 3.54 -16.14
C ASP A 32 -7.12 4.57 -15.72
N HIS A 33 -7.46 5.36 -14.71
CA HIS A 33 -6.63 6.42 -14.17
C HIS A 33 -6.35 6.24 -12.66
N VAL A 34 -5.15 6.61 -12.25
CA VAL A 34 -4.68 6.61 -10.85
C VAL A 34 -4.27 8.02 -10.46
N VAL A 35 -4.64 8.46 -9.26
CA VAL A 35 -4.03 9.63 -8.61
C VAL A 35 -3.04 9.14 -7.57
N CYS A 36 -1.79 9.51 -7.70
CA CYS A 36 -0.70 9.04 -6.84
C CYS A 36 0.04 10.20 -6.21
N SER A 37 0.37 10.11 -4.92
CA SER A 37 1.29 11.06 -4.32
C SER A 37 2.64 11.05 -5.02
N ARG A 38 3.20 12.24 -5.31
CA ARG A 38 4.59 12.35 -5.82
C ARG A 38 5.65 12.07 -4.75
N GLY A 39 5.24 11.98 -3.49
CA GLY A 39 6.11 11.65 -2.36
C GLY A 39 6.32 10.16 -2.13
N VAL A 40 5.71 9.28 -2.92
CA VAL A 40 5.89 7.83 -2.76
C VAL A 40 7.27 7.36 -3.17
N PHE A 41 7.65 6.16 -2.74
CA PHE A 41 8.93 5.55 -3.09
C PHE A 41 9.22 5.60 -4.60
N GLY A 42 10.44 5.98 -4.98
CA GLY A 42 10.80 6.26 -6.38
C GLY A 42 10.52 5.10 -7.35
N SER A 43 10.69 3.84 -6.91
CA SER A 43 10.35 2.69 -7.75
C SER A 43 8.83 2.54 -7.96
N THR A 44 8.01 3.03 -7.04
CA THR A 44 6.55 3.09 -7.20
C THR A 44 6.18 4.07 -8.30
N ILE A 45 6.79 5.26 -8.31
CA ILE A 45 6.62 6.26 -9.38
C ILE A 45 7.00 5.64 -10.74
N LYS A 46 8.19 5.01 -10.80
CA LYS A 46 8.68 4.36 -12.03
C LYS A 46 7.74 3.26 -12.50
N LEU A 47 7.22 2.43 -11.59
CA LEU A 47 6.29 1.38 -11.94
C LEU A 47 5.00 1.93 -12.57
N PHE A 48 4.40 2.96 -11.95
CA PHE A 48 3.21 3.60 -12.52
C PHE A 48 3.49 4.23 -13.89
N GLN A 49 4.63 4.91 -14.06
CA GLN A 49 5.03 5.45 -15.36
C GLN A 49 5.19 4.36 -16.43
N ASP A 50 5.73 3.19 -16.06
CA ASP A 50 5.89 2.07 -16.99
C ASP A 50 4.54 1.47 -17.44
N PHE A 51 3.49 1.60 -16.62
CA PHE A 51 2.16 1.16 -16.97
C PHE A 51 1.42 2.07 -17.97
N ALA A 52 1.93 3.25 -18.25
CA ALA A 52 1.40 4.12 -19.31
C ALA A 52 1.38 3.41 -20.68
N LYS A 53 2.39 2.57 -20.97
CA LYS A 53 2.43 1.74 -22.21
C LYS A 53 1.32 0.69 -22.30
N PHE A 54 0.65 0.39 -21.20
CA PHE A 54 -0.49 -0.52 -21.13
C PHE A 54 -1.83 0.25 -21.04
N GLY A 55 -1.78 1.57 -21.23
CA GLY A 55 -2.98 2.43 -21.24
C GLY A 55 -3.49 2.80 -19.86
N ILE A 56 -2.71 2.64 -18.80
CA ILE A 56 -3.05 3.13 -17.45
C ILE A 56 -2.42 4.49 -17.28
N GLU A 57 -3.25 5.51 -17.01
CA GLU A 57 -2.78 6.88 -16.81
C GLU A 57 -2.60 7.19 -15.32
N VAL A 58 -1.60 8.02 -15.01
CA VAL A 58 -1.31 8.42 -13.62
C VAL A 58 -1.11 9.92 -13.52
N SER A 59 -1.80 10.56 -12.57
CA SER A 59 -1.55 11.94 -12.15
C SER A 59 -0.80 11.94 -10.81
N PHE A 60 0.36 12.58 -10.78
CA PHE A 60 1.14 12.74 -9.56
C PHE A 60 0.84 14.08 -8.90
N VAL A 61 0.45 14.06 -7.62
CA VAL A 61 0.00 15.22 -6.85
C VAL A 61 0.83 15.41 -5.56
N SER A 62 0.74 16.57 -4.95
CA SER A 62 1.35 16.82 -3.65
C SER A 62 0.77 15.88 -2.58
N GLN A 63 1.64 15.37 -1.70
CA GLN A 63 1.24 14.52 -0.56
C GLN A 63 0.22 15.19 0.34
N THR A 64 0.39 16.50 0.59
CA THR A 64 -0.33 17.25 1.63
C THR A 64 -1.40 18.22 1.09
N ASP A 65 -1.46 18.44 -0.22
CA ASP A 65 -2.43 19.37 -0.82
C ASP A 65 -3.68 18.64 -1.32
N LEU A 66 -4.72 18.62 -0.48
CA LEU A 66 -6.01 18.00 -0.82
C LEU A 66 -6.70 18.63 -2.03
N ALA A 67 -6.38 19.90 -2.37
CA ALA A 67 -6.93 20.53 -3.56
C ALA A 67 -6.34 19.94 -4.84
N GLU A 68 -5.03 19.62 -4.87
CA GLU A 68 -4.41 18.90 -5.98
C GLU A 68 -5.04 17.51 -6.17
N TRP A 69 -5.30 16.77 -5.06
CA TRP A 69 -5.95 15.46 -5.14
C TRP A 69 -7.32 15.53 -5.81
N ARG A 70 -8.14 16.50 -5.39
CA ARG A 70 -9.48 16.71 -5.99
C ARG A 70 -9.41 17.13 -7.45
N ALA A 71 -8.51 18.06 -7.79
CA ALA A 71 -8.35 18.58 -9.14
C ALA A 71 -7.82 17.52 -10.13
N ALA A 72 -7.08 16.52 -9.64
CA ALA A 72 -6.54 15.45 -10.45
C ALA A 72 -7.55 14.34 -10.78
N LEU A 73 -8.72 14.29 -10.12
CA LEU A 73 -9.74 13.28 -10.39
C LEU A 73 -10.29 13.40 -11.81
N ARG A 74 -10.48 12.25 -12.46
CA ARG A 74 -11.06 12.10 -13.79
C ARG A 74 -12.20 11.08 -13.74
N PRO A 75 -13.16 11.10 -14.68
CA PRO A 75 -14.28 10.14 -14.69
C PRO A 75 -13.85 8.66 -14.64
N ASN A 76 -12.64 8.36 -15.11
CA ASN A 76 -12.03 7.03 -15.14
C ASN A 76 -11.05 6.77 -13.98
N THR A 77 -10.99 7.64 -12.97
CA THR A 77 -10.14 7.41 -11.78
C THR A 77 -10.67 6.22 -10.98
N LYS A 78 -9.81 5.23 -10.70
CA LYS A 78 -10.14 4.00 -9.97
C LYS A 78 -9.39 3.86 -8.65
N LEU A 79 -8.22 4.49 -8.53
CA LEU A 79 -7.34 4.31 -7.39
C LEU A 79 -6.69 5.63 -6.99
N LEU A 80 -6.70 5.94 -5.69
CA LEU A 80 -5.82 6.90 -5.06
C LEU A 80 -4.73 6.13 -4.30
N PHE A 81 -3.46 6.52 -4.50
CA PHE A 81 -2.31 5.86 -3.90
C PHE A 81 -1.48 6.87 -3.09
N ALA A 82 -1.34 6.64 -1.78
CA ALA A 82 -0.55 7.45 -0.87
C ALA A 82 0.44 6.60 -0.08
N GLU A 83 1.58 7.17 0.30
CA GLU A 83 2.54 6.60 1.25
C GLU A 83 2.69 7.57 2.42
N THR A 84 2.38 7.16 3.65
CA THR A 84 2.40 8.09 4.78
C THR A 84 2.86 7.41 6.08
N PRO A 85 3.91 7.95 6.76
CA PRO A 85 4.81 9.02 6.28
C PRO A 85 5.58 8.62 5.03
N ASN A 86 5.93 9.58 4.16
CA ASN A 86 6.65 9.30 2.92
C ASN A 86 8.18 9.25 3.11
N ASN A 87 8.88 8.74 2.10
CA ASN A 87 10.35 8.63 2.08
C ASN A 87 10.93 9.56 0.99
N PRO A 88 11.87 10.48 1.28
CA PRO A 88 12.59 10.65 2.57
C PRO A 88 12.04 11.76 3.47
N LEU A 89 11.02 12.51 3.03
CA LEU A 89 10.64 13.78 3.68
C LEU A 89 9.81 13.56 4.95
N THR A 90 9.31 12.35 5.18
CA THR A 90 8.44 12.00 6.32
C THR A 90 7.16 12.86 6.41
N GLU A 91 6.69 13.37 5.27
CA GLU A 91 5.42 14.09 5.20
C GLU A 91 4.26 13.15 5.51
N VAL A 92 3.29 13.66 6.27
CA VAL A 92 2.08 12.92 6.66
C VAL A 92 0.88 13.47 5.89
N CYS A 93 0.05 12.59 5.31
CA CYS A 93 -1.21 12.98 4.69
C CYS A 93 -2.41 12.70 5.62
N ASP A 94 -3.50 13.41 5.40
CA ASP A 94 -4.78 13.14 6.05
C ASP A 94 -5.47 11.97 5.33
N ILE A 95 -5.30 10.75 5.87
CA ILE A 95 -5.86 9.52 5.29
C ILE A 95 -7.38 9.60 5.20
N ARG A 96 -8.06 10.17 6.21
CA ARG A 96 -9.53 10.29 6.21
C ARG A 96 -10.01 11.20 5.10
N ALA A 97 -9.39 12.36 4.95
CA ALA A 97 -9.73 13.28 3.87
C ALA A 97 -9.48 12.65 2.48
N LEU A 98 -8.41 11.87 2.33
CA LEU A 98 -8.14 11.13 1.09
C LEU A 98 -9.17 10.02 0.84
N ALA A 99 -9.60 9.30 1.87
CA ALA A 99 -10.66 8.30 1.78
C ALA A 99 -11.98 8.93 1.34
N ASP A 100 -12.36 10.07 1.94
CA ASP A 100 -13.57 10.81 1.55
C ASP A 100 -13.53 11.26 0.08
N ILE A 101 -12.34 11.72 -0.39
CA ILE A 101 -12.13 12.10 -1.79
C ILE A 101 -12.27 10.88 -2.71
N ALA A 102 -11.63 9.76 -2.37
CA ALA A 102 -11.68 8.53 -3.16
C ALA A 102 -13.11 7.99 -3.26
N HIS A 103 -13.77 7.81 -2.12
CA HIS A 103 -15.12 7.24 -2.04
C HIS A 103 -16.17 8.14 -2.67
N GLY A 104 -16.06 9.47 -2.49
CA GLY A 104 -16.94 10.44 -3.16
C GLY A 104 -16.87 10.38 -4.68
N HIS A 105 -15.79 9.82 -5.23
CA HIS A 105 -15.57 9.60 -6.66
C HIS A 105 -15.85 8.16 -7.11
N GLY A 106 -16.09 7.24 -6.18
CA GLY A 106 -16.23 5.80 -6.47
C GLY A 106 -14.90 5.09 -6.75
N ALA A 107 -13.79 5.68 -6.32
CA ALA A 107 -12.45 5.10 -6.37
C ALA A 107 -12.06 4.47 -5.03
N LEU A 108 -11.03 3.61 -5.03
CA LEU A 108 -10.44 3.04 -3.83
C LEU A 108 -9.24 3.87 -3.34
N LEU A 109 -9.02 3.88 -2.03
CA LEU A 109 -7.80 4.40 -1.43
C LEU A 109 -6.87 3.26 -1.00
N LEU A 110 -5.65 3.23 -1.53
CA LEU A 110 -4.56 2.41 -1.04
C LEU A 110 -3.53 3.26 -0.31
N VAL A 111 -3.14 2.82 0.88
CA VAL A 111 -2.08 3.45 1.68
C VAL A 111 -0.90 2.48 1.83
N ASP A 112 0.29 2.93 1.43
CA ASP A 112 1.54 2.29 1.79
C ASP A 112 1.87 2.65 3.24
N ASN A 113 1.80 1.65 4.14
CA ASN A 113 2.01 1.77 5.59
C ASN A 113 3.36 1.18 6.03
N CYS A 114 4.36 1.18 5.13
CA CYS A 114 5.64 0.52 5.40
C CYS A 114 6.39 1.11 6.59
N PHE A 115 6.36 2.43 6.78
CA PHE A 115 7.13 3.09 7.86
C PHE A 115 6.46 2.97 9.22
N CYS A 116 5.18 3.30 9.31
CA CYS A 116 4.47 3.18 10.59
C CYS A 116 4.22 1.73 10.99
N SER A 117 3.99 0.84 10.02
CA SER A 117 3.48 -0.50 10.26
C SER A 117 2.16 -0.50 11.07
N PRO A 118 1.47 -1.62 11.24
CA PRO A 118 0.26 -1.66 12.07
C PRO A 118 0.51 -1.38 13.56
N ALA A 119 1.77 -1.30 14.00
CA ALA A 119 2.10 -0.96 15.38
C ALA A 119 1.89 0.52 15.71
N LEU A 120 2.07 1.41 14.72
CA LEU A 120 1.96 2.86 14.92
C LEU A 120 0.76 3.48 14.18
N GLN A 121 0.33 2.88 13.08
CA GLN A 121 -0.76 3.39 12.24
C GLN A 121 -1.59 2.25 11.66
N GLN A 122 -2.90 2.40 11.66
CA GLN A 122 -3.85 1.49 11.01
C GLN A 122 -4.71 2.28 10.03
N PRO A 123 -4.30 2.40 8.75
CA PRO A 123 -4.99 3.24 7.76
C PRO A 123 -6.46 2.92 7.55
N VAL A 124 -6.86 1.65 7.73
CA VAL A 124 -8.27 1.24 7.62
C VAL A 124 -9.19 1.91 8.62
N LYS A 125 -8.69 2.30 9.79
CA LYS A 125 -9.48 3.07 10.78
C LYS A 125 -9.81 4.48 10.31
N PHE A 126 -9.10 4.94 9.30
CA PHE A 126 -9.29 6.25 8.67
C PHE A 126 -9.95 6.15 7.28
N GLY A 127 -10.37 4.95 6.88
CA GLY A 127 -11.14 4.74 5.66
C GLY A 127 -10.33 4.21 4.47
N ALA A 128 -9.05 3.85 4.63
CA ALA A 128 -8.32 3.19 3.55
C ALA A 128 -8.95 1.82 3.24
N ASP A 129 -9.14 1.52 1.95
CA ASP A 129 -9.68 0.25 1.47
C ASP A 129 -8.62 -0.85 1.45
N LEU A 130 -7.40 -0.44 1.12
CA LEU A 130 -6.24 -1.31 1.00
C LEU A 130 -5.05 -0.71 1.74
N VAL A 131 -4.30 -1.58 2.40
CA VAL A 131 -3.04 -1.23 3.06
C VAL A 131 -1.93 -2.11 2.51
N MET A 132 -0.89 -1.47 2.00
CA MET A 132 0.28 -2.13 1.43
C MET A 132 1.44 -2.13 2.44
N HIS A 133 2.22 -3.20 2.43
CA HIS A 133 3.45 -3.32 3.19
C HIS A 133 4.61 -3.88 2.37
N SER A 134 5.80 -3.31 2.58
CA SER A 134 7.05 -4.03 2.34
C SER A 134 7.42 -4.78 3.61
N GLY A 135 7.22 -6.10 3.61
CA GLY A 135 7.62 -6.96 4.72
C GLY A 135 9.15 -6.98 4.96
N THR A 136 9.92 -6.55 3.96
CA THR A 136 11.37 -6.35 4.01
C THR A 136 11.82 -5.35 5.06
N LYS A 137 10.94 -4.39 5.43
CA LYS A 137 11.26 -3.28 6.34
C LYS A 137 10.95 -3.67 7.80
N PHE A 138 10.07 -2.95 8.46
CA PHE A 138 9.81 -3.11 9.89
C PHE A 138 9.08 -4.41 10.25
N LEU A 139 8.34 -5.05 9.33
CA LEU A 139 7.64 -6.30 9.64
C LEU A 139 8.63 -7.43 9.90
N ASP A 140 9.66 -7.60 9.08
CA ASP A 140 10.81 -8.46 9.38
C ASP A 140 11.68 -7.82 10.46
N GLY A 141 12.02 -6.54 10.28
CA GLY A 141 12.71 -5.69 11.23
C GLY A 141 14.23 -5.94 11.38
N GLN A 142 14.79 -6.89 10.64
CA GLN A 142 16.20 -7.29 10.71
C GLN A 142 16.89 -7.39 9.35
N GLY A 143 16.18 -7.09 8.25
CA GLY A 143 16.74 -7.13 6.89
C GLY A 143 17.11 -8.54 6.40
N ARG A 144 16.41 -9.57 6.90
CA ARG A 144 16.71 -10.98 6.62
C ARG A 144 16.12 -11.47 5.30
N VAL A 145 14.95 -10.96 4.91
CA VAL A 145 14.18 -11.45 3.76
C VAL A 145 13.50 -10.30 3.01
N ILE A 146 13.16 -10.58 1.76
CA ILE A 146 12.30 -9.74 0.95
C ILE A 146 10.89 -10.30 1.03
N ALA A 147 9.92 -9.45 1.33
CA ALA A 147 8.51 -9.79 1.42
C ALA A 147 7.62 -8.57 1.18
N GLY A 148 6.36 -8.80 0.86
CA GLY A 148 5.34 -7.78 0.77
C GLY A 148 3.97 -8.31 1.16
N ALA A 149 3.00 -7.43 1.31
CA ALA A 149 1.63 -7.79 1.60
C ALA A 149 0.64 -6.70 1.17
N ILE A 150 -0.59 -7.10 0.84
CA ILE A 150 -1.77 -6.25 0.70
C ILE A 150 -2.82 -6.73 1.70
N CYS A 151 -3.25 -5.83 2.57
CA CYS A 151 -4.36 -6.04 3.50
C CYS A 151 -5.60 -5.27 3.04
N GLY A 152 -6.78 -5.86 3.24
CA GLY A 152 -8.05 -5.25 2.85
C GLY A 152 -9.24 -6.14 3.25
N SER A 153 -10.42 -5.89 2.69
CA SER A 153 -11.56 -6.77 2.91
C SER A 153 -11.32 -8.13 2.23
N ALA A 154 -11.72 -9.21 2.89
CA ALA A 154 -11.62 -10.57 2.32
C ALA A 154 -12.38 -10.66 1.00
N GLU A 155 -13.56 -10.04 0.91
CA GLU A 155 -14.37 -10.00 -0.31
C GLU A 155 -13.61 -9.42 -1.51
N LEU A 156 -12.99 -8.24 -1.34
CA LEU A 156 -12.21 -7.60 -2.40
C LEU A 156 -11.00 -8.44 -2.79
N LEU A 157 -10.28 -8.96 -1.79
CA LEU A 157 -9.07 -9.75 -2.03
C LEU A 157 -9.38 -11.07 -2.73
N ASP A 158 -10.41 -11.79 -2.30
CA ASP A 158 -10.81 -13.07 -2.89
C ASP A 158 -11.33 -12.89 -4.32
N ALA A 159 -12.11 -11.83 -4.56
CA ALA A 159 -12.69 -11.59 -5.88
C ALA A 159 -11.68 -11.09 -6.93
N LYS A 160 -10.70 -10.28 -6.52
CA LYS A 160 -9.81 -9.56 -7.46
C LYS A 160 -8.35 -10.03 -7.38
N PHE A 161 -7.79 -10.15 -6.18
CA PHE A 161 -6.36 -10.39 -5.99
C PHE A 161 -5.98 -11.87 -6.05
N VAL A 162 -6.79 -12.76 -5.47
CA VAL A 162 -6.49 -14.20 -5.47
C VAL A 162 -6.40 -14.75 -6.90
N PRO A 163 -7.33 -14.46 -7.84
CA PRO A 163 -7.19 -14.89 -9.23
C PRO A 163 -5.94 -14.33 -9.90
N ALA A 164 -5.65 -13.03 -9.70
CA ALA A 164 -4.48 -12.38 -10.26
C ALA A 164 -3.18 -12.99 -9.71
N MET A 165 -3.11 -13.28 -8.39
CA MET A 165 -1.95 -13.93 -7.77
C MET A 165 -1.68 -15.32 -8.35
N ARG A 166 -2.72 -16.13 -8.58
CA ARG A 166 -2.59 -17.46 -9.19
C ARG A 166 -1.98 -17.40 -10.60
N SER A 167 -2.32 -16.37 -11.36
CA SER A 167 -1.82 -16.18 -12.73
C SER A 167 -0.44 -15.54 -12.77
N ALA A 168 -0.19 -14.53 -11.92
CA ALA A 168 1.05 -13.76 -11.95
C ALA A 168 2.21 -14.38 -11.14
N GLY A 169 1.91 -15.30 -10.21
CA GLY A 169 2.93 -16.07 -9.49
C GLY A 169 3.78 -15.25 -8.50
N MET A 170 3.35 -14.09 -8.08
CA MET A 170 4.10 -13.20 -7.17
C MET A 170 3.99 -13.61 -5.69
N THR A 171 3.95 -14.91 -5.42
CA THR A 171 3.74 -15.47 -4.08
C THR A 171 4.99 -15.37 -3.22
N LEU A 172 4.78 -15.16 -1.92
CA LEU A 172 5.84 -15.21 -0.91
C LEU A 172 6.29 -16.66 -0.69
N SER A 173 7.61 -16.90 -0.58
CA SER A 173 8.11 -18.22 -0.24
C SER A 173 7.73 -18.60 1.20
N PRO A 174 7.51 -19.91 1.49
CA PRO A 174 7.18 -20.35 2.85
C PRO A 174 8.25 -19.99 3.88
N PHE A 175 9.53 -20.04 3.50
CA PHE A 175 10.62 -19.66 4.38
C PHE A 175 10.57 -18.17 4.73
N ASN A 176 10.41 -17.30 3.73
CA ASN A 176 10.30 -15.84 3.97
C ASN A 176 9.06 -15.51 4.79
N ALA A 177 7.94 -16.21 4.56
CA ALA A 177 6.72 -16.05 5.34
C ALA A 177 6.96 -16.39 6.82
N TRP A 178 7.67 -17.47 7.10
CA TRP A 178 8.03 -17.85 8.47
C TRP A 178 8.94 -16.80 9.13
N VAL A 179 9.95 -16.29 8.42
CA VAL A 179 10.85 -15.24 8.95
C VAL A 179 10.08 -13.97 9.29
N VAL A 180 9.19 -13.50 8.37
CA VAL A 180 8.35 -12.33 8.63
C VAL A 180 7.42 -12.56 9.81
N LEU A 181 6.82 -13.76 9.93
CA LEU A 181 5.99 -14.12 11.08
C LEU A 181 6.75 -13.96 12.41
N LYS A 182 8.01 -14.40 12.44
CA LYS A 182 8.89 -14.19 13.61
C LYS A 182 9.20 -12.73 13.88
N GLY A 183 9.31 -11.91 12.84
CA GLY A 183 9.45 -10.46 12.98
C GLY A 183 8.20 -9.81 13.59
N LEU A 184 7.01 -10.25 13.18
CA LEU A 184 5.75 -9.73 13.70
C LEU A 184 5.55 -9.97 15.20
N GLU A 185 6.10 -11.05 15.77
CA GLU A 185 6.01 -11.36 17.21
C GLU A 185 6.59 -10.25 18.10
N THR A 186 7.57 -9.49 17.60
CA THR A 186 8.24 -8.42 18.35
C THR A 186 7.99 -7.03 17.76
N LEU A 187 7.12 -6.90 16.78
CA LEU A 187 6.92 -5.65 16.02
C LEU A 187 6.64 -4.46 16.94
N SER A 188 5.63 -4.55 17.80
CA SER A 188 5.21 -3.45 18.67
C SER A 188 6.33 -3.00 19.62
N VAL A 189 7.01 -3.96 20.26
CA VAL A 189 8.12 -3.66 21.20
C VAL A 189 9.27 -2.97 20.46
N ARG A 190 9.60 -3.44 19.26
CA ARG A 190 10.69 -2.85 18.47
C ARG A 190 10.33 -1.44 18.00
N LEU A 191 9.13 -1.25 17.45
CA LEU A 191 8.70 0.06 16.95
C LEU A 191 8.59 1.08 18.08
N GLN A 192 8.06 0.70 19.23
CA GLN A 192 8.01 1.57 20.41
C GLN A 192 9.43 2.01 20.82
N ALA A 193 10.34 1.06 21.03
CA ALA A 193 11.71 1.37 21.44
C ALA A 193 12.47 2.21 20.39
N GLN A 194 12.23 1.98 19.10
CA GLN A 194 12.83 2.76 18.02
C GLN A 194 12.30 4.19 18.00
N SER A 195 10.99 4.36 18.17
CA SER A 195 10.35 5.68 18.20
C SER A 195 10.82 6.51 19.39
N GLU A 196 10.88 5.91 20.58
CA GLU A 196 11.37 6.58 21.80
C GLU A 196 12.85 7.03 21.70
N ARG A 197 13.66 6.29 20.93
CA ARG A 197 15.08 6.63 20.74
C ARG A 197 15.34 7.61 19.60
N ALA A 198 14.34 7.86 18.75
CA ALA A 198 14.45 8.81 17.65
C ALA A 198 14.10 10.25 18.07
N LEU A 199 13.50 10.42 19.25
CA LEU A 199 13.22 11.72 19.88
C LEU A 199 14.44 12.24 20.67
#